data_28c02a702116dcee9791fffa50c5a6a5
#
_entry.id   28c02a702116dcee9791fffa50c5a6a5
#
_cell.length_a   1.000
_cell.length_b   1.000
_cell.length_c   1.000
_cell.angle_alpha   90.00
_cell.angle_beta   90.00
_cell.angle_gamma   90.00
#
_symmetry.space_group_name_H-M   'P 1'
#
loop_
_entity.id
_entity.type
_entity.pdbx_description
1 polymer ?
#
loop_
_entity_poly.entity_id
_entity_poly.type
_entity_poly.pdbx_seq_one_letter_code
_entity_poly.pdbx_strand_id
1 'polypeptide(L)'
;MTDEKLLELALDARKNAYVPYSGYAVGAALLAEDGRVFTGCNVENAAYGNTLCAERTALVKAVSEGYRKFTKIAIASSGSAPYPCGACRQSLYEFAPELEVLVTWDGNVARAPLGELLPHGFGPSSMGK
;
A
#
# COMPACT_ATOMS: atom_id res chain seq x y z
N MET A 1 16.06 7.41 -0.08
CA MET A 1 15.02 6.87 -1.00
C MET A 1 14.25 8.04 -1.60
N THR A 2 14.28 8.18 -2.90
CA THR A 2 13.51 9.22 -3.59
C THR A 2 12.10 8.71 -3.90
N ASP A 3 11.16 9.63 -4.11
CA ASP A 3 9.80 9.26 -4.49
C ASP A 3 9.79 8.50 -5.83
N GLU A 4 10.60 8.94 -6.80
CA GLU A 4 10.72 8.27 -8.09
C GLU A 4 11.18 6.83 -7.93
N LYS A 5 12.16 6.58 -7.06
CA LYS A 5 12.67 5.23 -6.82
C LYS A 5 11.63 4.36 -6.14
N LEU A 6 10.88 4.92 -5.19
CA LEU A 6 9.82 4.19 -4.50
C LEU A 6 8.71 3.80 -5.50
N LEU A 7 8.34 4.72 -6.39
CA LEU A 7 7.35 4.45 -7.44
C LEU A 7 7.85 3.37 -8.42
N GLU A 8 9.13 3.39 -8.78
CA GLU A 8 9.72 2.34 -9.63
C GLU A 8 9.62 0.96 -8.98
N LEU A 9 9.88 0.88 -7.68
CA LEU A 9 9.79 -0.39 -6.94
C LEU A 9 8.36 -0.90 -6.91
N ALA A 10 7.37 -0.01 -6.76
CA ALA A 10 5.96 -0.38 -6.81
C ALA A 10 5.58 -0.88 -8.21
N LEU A 11 6.03 -0.20 -9.27
CA LEU A 11 5.80 -0.63 -10.65
C LEU A 11 6.40 -2.02 -10.91
N ASP A 12 7.62 -2.25 -10.44
CA ASP A 12 8.29 -3.54 -10.61
C ASP A 12 7.57 -4.66 -9.87
N ALA A 13 7.02 -4.36 -8.69
CA ALA A 13 6.31 -5.36 -7.89
C ALA A 13 5.07 -5.91 -8.57
N ARG A 14 4.44 -5.15 -9.50
CA ARG A 14 3.25 -5.59 -10.24
C ARG A 14 3.46 -6.87 -11.03
N LYS A 15 4.67 -7.12 -11.51
CA LYS A 15 4.93 -8.30 -12.38
C LYS A 15 4.70 -9.62 -11.68
N ASN A 16 4.70 -9.64 -10.35
CA ASN A 16 4.46 -10.85 -9.56
C ASN A 16 3.01 -10.99 -9.11
N ALA A 17 2.12 -10.05 -9.46
CA ALA A 17 0.74 -10.08 -9.05
C ALA A 17 0.05 -11.36 -9.54
N TYR A 18 -0.77 -11.96 -8.67
CA TYR A 18 -1.56 -13.11 -9.01
C TYR A 18 -3.01 -12.66 -9.17
N VAL A 19 -3.43 -12.43 -10.41
CA VAL A 19 -4.72 -11.78 -10.72
C VAL A 19 -5.53 -12.57 -11.79
N PRO A 20 -5.77 -13.87 -11.57
CA PRO A 20 -6.46 -14.69 -12.58
C PRO A 20 -7.92 -14.31 -12.79
N TYR A 21 -8.52 -13.59 -11.86
CA TYR A 21 -9.94 -13.22 -11.90
C TYR A 21 -10.16 -11.84 -12.48
N SER A 22 -9.42 -10.82 -11.99
CA SER A 22 -9.61 -9.43 -12.43
C SER A 22 -8.71 -9.02 -13.58
N GLY A 23 -7.53 -9.62 -13.70
CA GLY A 23 -6.51 -9.15 -14.63
C GLY A 23 -5.91 -7.80 -14.26
N TYR A 24 -6.25 -7.25 -13.09
CA TYR A 24 -5.82 -5.92 -12.66
C TYR A 24 -4.66 -6.03 -11.68
N ALA A 25 -3.42 -5.93 -12.20
CA ALA A 25 -2.21 -6.05 -11.40
C ALA A 25 -1.89 -4.75 -10.69
N VAL A 26 -1.62 -4.83 -9.39
CA VAL A 26 -1.23 -3.72 -8.54
C VAL A 26 0.06 -4.08 -7.82
N GLY A 27 0.97 -3.11 -7.72
CA GLY A 27 2.19 -3.24 -6.94
C GLY A 27 2.27 -2.15 -5.89
N ALA A 28 2.94 -2.44 -4.79
CA ALA A 28 3.14 -1.48 -3.71
C ALA A 28 4.57 -1.54 -3.20
N ALA A 29 5.06 -0.41 -2.70
CA ALA A 29 6.36 -0.30 -2.05
C ALA A 29 6.18 0.55 -0.80
N LEU A 30 6.36 -0.08 0.37
CA LEU A 30 6.17 0.54 1.67
C LEU A 30 7.53 0.90 2.27
N LEU A 31 7.74 2.17 2.56
CA LEU A 31 8.99 2.69 3.11
C LEU A 31 8.93 2.74 4.63
N ALA A 32 9.81 1.99 5.27
CA ALA A 32 9.96 2.01 6.72
C ALA A 32 10.80 3.22 7.16
N GLU A 33 10.67 3.58 8.42
CA GLU A 33 11.35 4.73 9.02
C GLU A 33 12.87 4.66 8.89
N ASP A 34 13.45 3.44 8.93
CA ASP A 34 14.90 3.23 8.80
C ASP A 34 15.40 3.23 7.34
N GLY A 35 14.52 3.42 6.38
CA GLY A 35 14.86 3.45 4.96
C GLY A 35 14.65 2.14 4.22
N ARG A 36 14.34 1.04 4.90
CA ARG A 36 14.07 -0.23 4.24
C ARG A 36 12.73 -0.20 3.53
N VAL A 37 12.67 -0.82 2.36
CA VAL A 37 11.45 -0.89 1.54
C VAL A 37 10.92 -2.32 1.49
N PHE A 38 9.62 -2.47 1.69
CA PHE A 38 8.92 -3.74 1.56
C PHE A 38 7.96 -3.64 0.38
N THR A 39 8.13 -4.52 -0.61
CA THR A 39 7.26 -4.53 -1.77
C THR A 39 6.16 -5.57 -1.62
N GLY A 40 5.07 -5.35 -2.33
CA GLY A 40 3.96 -6.29 -2.38
C GLY A 40 3.21 -6.18 -3.69
N CYS A 41 2.41 -7.18 -3.98
CA CYS A 41 1.51 -7.21 -5.13
C CYS A 41 0.18 -7.78 -4.69
N ASN A 42 -0.87 -7.58 -5.48
CA ASN A 42 -2.16 -8.16 -5.14
C ASN A 42 -2.15 -9.67 -5.46
N VAL A 43 -2.77 -10.43 -4.55
CA VAL A 43 -2.87 -11.88 -4.63
C VAL A 43 -4.33 -12.24 -4.47
N GLU A 44 -4.95 -12.63 -5.60
CA GLU A 44 -6.36 -12.97 -5.62
C GLU A 44 -6.59 -14.41 -5.18
N ASN A 45 -7.78 -14.68 -4.76
CA ASN A 45 -8.19 -16.00 -4.29
C ASN A 45 -9.59 -16.30 -4.84
N ALA A 46 -9.87 -17.58 -5.15
CA ALA A 46 -11.20 -18.00 -5.58
C ALA A 46 -12.25 -17.65 -4.52
N ALA A 47 -11.89 -17.69 -3.25
CA ALA A 47 -12.68 -17.12 -2.17
C ALA A 47 -12.33 -15.61 -2.10
N TYR A 48 -13.10 -14.79 -2.78
CA TYR A 48 -12.78 -13.38 -3.02
C TYR A 48 -12.45 -12.61 -1.74
N GLY A 49 -13.11 -12.92 -0.63
CA GLY A 49 -12.83 -12.27 0.65
C GLY A 49 -11.42 -12.52 1.19
N ASN A 50 -10.72 -13.52 0.67
CA ASN A 50 -9.35 -13.81 1.08
C ASN A 50 -8.30 -13.11 0.21
N THR A 51 -8.72 -12.37 -0.82
CA THR A 51 -7.82 -11.61 -1.68
C THR A 51 -7.05 -10.58 -0.86
N LEU A 52 -5.73 -10.51 -1.08
CA LEU A 52 -4.89 -9.48 -0.47
C LEU A 52 -4.56 -8.41 -1.51
N CYS A 53 -4.81 -7.15 -1.14
CA CYS A 53 -4.35 -6.03 -1.94
C CYS A 53 -2.83 -5.89 -1.81
N ALA A 54 -2.19 -5.28 -2.81
CA ALA A 54 -0.74 -5.07 -2.82
C ALA A 54 -0.24 -4.36 -1.55
N GLU A 55 -0.98 -3.37 -1.09
CA GLU A 55 -0.62 -2.59 0.10
C GLU A 55 -0.59 -3.47 1.35
N ARG A 56 -1.58 -4.35 1.52
CA ARG A 56 -1.61 -5.25 2.68
C ARG A 56 -0.55 -6.33 2.60
N THR A 57 -0.23 -6.80 1.38
CA THR A 57 0.88 -7.73 1.19
C THR A 57 2.19 -7.12 1.67
N ALA A 58 2.48 -5.87 1.26
CA ALA A 58 3.67 -5.16 1.70
C ALA A 58 3.66 -4.93 3.22
N LEU A 59 2.52 -4.52 3.76
CA LEU A 59 2.37 -4.22 5.19
C LEU A 59 2.59 -5.46 6.06
N VAL A 60 1.92 -6.57 5.76
CA VAL A 60 2.05 -7.78 6.59
C VAL A 60 3.45 -8.39 6.48
N LYS A 61 4.07 -8.27 5.31
CA LYS A 61 5.48 -8.67 5.14
C LYS A 61 6.37 -7.87 6.10
N ALA A 62 6.22 -6.56 6.12
CA ALA A 62 7.02 -5.67 6.98
C ALA A 62 6.76 -5.95 8.46
N VAL A 63 5.49 -6.05 8.84
CA VAL A 63 5.11 -6.31 10.24
C VAL A 63 5.63 -7.67 10.71
N SER A 64 5.59 -8.69 9.86
CA SER A 64 6.10 -10.02 10.19
C SER A 64 7.63 -10.03 10.38
N GLU A 65 8.34 -9.04 9.85
CA GLU A 65 9.77 -8.87 10.04
C GLU A 65 10.12 -7.94 11.21
N GLY A 66 9.12 -7.52 11.98
CA GLY A 66 9.33 -6.71 13.18
C GLY A 66 9.18 -5.21 12.98
N TYR A 67 8.83 -4.76 11.79
CA TYR A 67 8.68 -3.33 11.50
C TYR A 67 7.29 -2.82 11.92
N ARG A 68 7.26 -1.60 12.46
CA ARG A 68 6.03 -0.98 12.99
C ARG A 68 5.86 0.46 12.54
N LYS A 69 6.92 1.12 12.04
CA LYS A 69 6.90 2.54 11.71
C LYS A 69 7.22 2.76 10.23
N PHE A 70 6.33 3.46 9.56
CA PHE A 70 6.40 3.68 8.11
C PHE A 70 6.16 5.15 7.79
N THR A 71 6.76 5.64 6.71
CA THR A 71 6.68 7.05 6.33
C THR A 71 5.95 7.27 5.02
N LYS A 72 6.09 6.37 4.06
CA LYS A 72 5.48 6.50 2.73
C LYS A 72 5.09 5.14 2.17
N ILE A 73 4.10 5.15 1.28
CA ILE A 73 3.78 4.01 0.45
C ILE A 73 3.58 4.47 -0.98
N ALA A 74 4.14 3.74 -1.94
CA ALA A 74 3.88 3.95 -3.37
C ALA A 74 3.03 2.79 -3.88
N ILE A 75 2.04 3.10 -4.69
CA ILE A 75 1.11 2.12 -5.26
C ILE A 75 1.02 2.35 -6.76
N ALA A 76 1.16 1.28 -7.54
CA ALA A 76 1.22 1.34 -9.00
C ALA A 76 0.23 0.40 -9.65
N SER A 77 -0.47 0.89 -10.68
CA SER A 77 -1.38 0.10 -11.50
C SER A 77 -1.41 0.66 -12.91
N SER A 78 -2.37 0.22 -13.72
CA SER A 78 -2.67 0.80 -15.02
C SER A 78 -4.17 0.99 -15.17
N GLY A 79 -4.58 1.94 -16.01
CA GLY A 79 -5.97 2.21 -16.33
C GLY A 79 -6.65 3.22 -15.42
N SER A 80 -6.41 3.18 -14.12
CA SER A 80 -7.00 4.11 -13.15
C SER A 80 -6.08 4.32 -11.96
N ALA A 81 -6.28 5.42 -11.24
CA ALA A 81 -5.49 5.75 -10.06
C ALA A 81 -5.69 4.69 -8.97
N PRO A 82 -4.61 4.03 -8.52
CA PRO A 82 -4.72 2.91 -7.57
C PRO A 82 -4.75 3.40 -6.12
N TYR A 83 -5.68 4.28 -5.78
CA TYR A 83 -5.83 4.65 -4.37
C TYR A 83 -6.21 3.43 -3.55
N PRO A 84 -5.68 3.31 -2.32
CA PRO A 84 -5.96 2.12 -1.51
C PRO A 84 -7.44 2.00 -1.17
N CYS A 85 -7.95 0.77 -1.18
CA CYS A 85 -9.33 0.50 -0.76
C CYS A 85 -9.50 0.80 0.73
N GLY A 86 -10.74 0.79 1.22
CA GLY A 86 -11.03 1.10 2.61
C GLY A 86 -10.32 0.18 3.60
N ALA A 87 -10.27 -1.12 3.31
CA ALA A 87 -9.57 -2.08 4.16
C ALA A 87 -8.08 -1.80 4.24
N CYS A 88 -7.45 -1.41 3.11
CA CYS A 88 -6.03 -1.05 3.09
C CYS A 88 -5.78 0.26 3.84
N ARG A 89 -6.65 1.25 3.67
CA ARG A 89 -6.54 2.52 4.41
C ARG A 89 -6.59 2.27 5.91
N GLN A 90 -7.53 1.46 6.36
CA GLN A 90 -7.67 1.12 7.77
C GLN A 90 -6.44 0.34 8.28
N SER A 91 -5.96 -0.63 7.50
CA SER A 91 -4.80 -1.43 7.89
C SER A 91 -3.53 -0.60 8.03
N LEU A 92 -3.29 0.31 7.07
CA LEU A 92 -2.15 1.21 7.12
C LEU A 92 -2.27 2.21 8.28
N TYR A 93 -3.49 2.68 8.55
CA TYR A 93 -3.76 3.65 9.60
C TYR A 93 -3.41 3.12 10.99
N GLU A 94 -3.49 1.81 11.21
CA GLU A 94 -3.10 1.18 12.47
C GLU A 94 -1.66 1.52 12.85
N PHE A 95 -0.76 1.54 11.86
CA PHE A 95 0.68 1.71 12.08
C PHE A 95 1.20 3.10 11.71
N ALA A 96 0.53 3.79 10.80
CA ALA A 96 1.06 5.02 10.21
C ALA A 96 -0.05 6.01 9.86
N PRO A 97 -0.72 6.63 10.85
CA PRO A 97 -1.79 7.60 10.56
C PRO A 97 -1.29 8.81 9.77
N GLU A 98 0.02 9.10 9.78
CA GLU A 98 0.62 10.23 9.05
C GLU A 98 1.32 9.80 7.76
N LEU A 99 1.01 8.59 7.27
CA LEU A 99 1.63 8.04 6.06
C LEU A 99 1.34 8.92 4.84
N GLU A 100 2.36 9.14 4.02
CA GLU A 100 2.19 9.78 2.71
C GLU A 100 1.93 8.69 1.67
N VAL A 101 0.86 8.84 0.91
CA VAL A 101 0.45 7.89 -0.13
C VAL A 101 0.77 8.48 -1.50
N LEU A 102 1.58 7.76 -2.28
CA LEU A 102 1.92 8.09 -3.66
C LEU A 102 1.26 7.05 -4.56
N VAL A 103 0.61 7.49 -5.64
CA VAL A 103 0.02 6.57 -6.61
C VAL A 103 0.50 6.92 -8.00
N THR A 104 0.68 5.89 -8.84
CA THR A 104 1.04 6.07 -10.24
C THR A 104 0.25 5.13 -11.13
N TRP A 105 -0.17 5.65 -12.29
CA TRP A 105 -0.91 4.88 -13.29
C TRP A 105 -0.71 5.57 -14.64
N ASP A 106 -0.37 4.79 -15.67
CA ASP A 106 -0.24 5.27 -17.06
C ASP A 106 0.57 6.56 -17.20
N GLY A 107 1.69 6.67 -16.46
CA GLY A 107 2.54 7.85 -16.49
C GLY A 107 2.09 9.00 -15.60
N ASN A 108 0.92 8.90 -14.97
CA ASN A 108 0.43 9.91 -14.02
C ASN A 108 0.94 9.61 -12.62
N VAL A 109 1.10 10.65 -11.80
CA VAL A 109 1.48 10.54 -10.39
C VAL A 109 0.60 11.47 -9.58
N ALA A 110 0.12 10.99 -8.46
CA ALA A 110 -0.61 11.80 -7.49
C ALA A 110 -0.19 11.42 -6.08
N ARG A 111 -0.47 12.28 -5.12
CA ARG A 111 -0.13 12.04 -3.71
C ARG A 111 -1.20 12.61 -2.80
N ALA A 112 -1.37 11.98 -1.64
CA ALA A 112 -2.27 12.46 -0.59
C ALA A 112 -1.81 11.89 0.75
N PRO A 113 -1.95 12.63 1.85
CA PRO A 113 -1.73 12.04 3.18
C PRO A 113 -2.86 11.05 3.49
N LEU A 114 -2.51 9.98 4.18
CA LEU A 114 -3.48 8.93 4.54
C LEU A 114 -4.66 9.49 5.34
N GLY A 115 -4.41 10.51 6.16
CA GLY A 115 -5.47 11.16 6.94
C GLY A 115 -6.57 11.80 6.09
N GLU A 116 -6.24 12.25 4.88
CA GLU A 116 -7.25 12.75 3.94
C GLU A 116 -8.05 11.61 3.29
N LEU A 117 -7.45 10.43 3.18
CA LEU A 117 -8.09 9.26 2.57
C LEU A 117 -8.92 8.47 3.58
N LEU A 118 -8.72 8.72 4.87
CA LEU A 118 -9.47 8.11 5.97
C LEU A 118 -9.81 9.20 7.00
N PRO A 119 -10.69 10.14 6.66
CA PRO A 119 -11.05 11.24 7.56
C PRO A 119 -11.64 10.69 8.86
N HIS A 120 -11.22 11.28 10.00
CA HIS A 120 -11.67 10.85 11.33
C HIS A 120 -11.44 9.35 11.55
N GLY A 121 -10.27 8.86 11.12
CA GLY A 121 -9.95 7.44 11.16
C GLY A 121 -9.95 6.87 12.56
N PHE A 122 -10.37 5.61 12.67
CA PHE A 122 -10.33 4.86 13.92
C PHE A 122 -8.98 4.14 14.01
N GLY A 123 -8.28 4.34 15.10
CA GLY A 123 -6.95 3.73 15.30
C GLY A 123 -6.65 3.49 16.77
N PRO A 124 -5.41 3.10 17.10
CA PRO A 124 -5.03 2.79 18.49
C PRO A 124 -5.32 3.93 19.46
N SER A 125 -5.11 5.18 19.06
CA SER A 125 -5.40 6.34 19.91
C SER A 125 -6.87 6.43 20.27
N SER A 126 -7.77 5.97 19.41
CA SER A 126 -9.21 5.94 19.66
C SER A 126 -9.58 4.97 20.80
N MET A 127 -8.68 4.01 21.07
CA MET A 127 -8.85 3.01 22.14
C MET A 127 -7.93 3.30 23.33
N GLY A 128 -7.35 4.50 23.41
CA GLY A 128 -6.48 4.88 24.51
C GLY A 128 -5.10 4.23 24.50
N LYS A 129 -4.64 3.80 23.34
CA LYS A 129 -3.36 3.09 23.20
C LYS A 129 -2.22 3.93 22.61
#